data_dd19e3116c6e8191c6adbcc5e2c39f69
#
_entry.id   dd19e3116c6e8191c6adbcc5e2c39f69
#
_cell.length_a   1.000
_cell.length_b   1.000
_cell.length_c   1.000
_cell.angle_alpha   90.00
_cell.angle_beta   90.00
_cell.angle_gamma   90.00
#
_symmetry.space_group_name_H-M   'P 1'
#
loop_
_entity.id
_entity.type
_entity.pdbx_description
1 polymer ?
#
loop_
_entity_poly.entity_id
_entity_poly.type
_entity_poly.pdbx_seq_one_letter_code
_entity_poly.pdbx_strand_id
1 'polypeptide(L)'
;KDGLSSNRVNDIFKDSEGFMWFATASGLNRYDGCQMKVYRSHNLDLGPLPDNCVQKVQEDGKKRLWIRTAAGYTIYDSKTESFNRDVHALLWEAGIDGIPALTYIDKNKNMWFYIASKGCYLYIPESQLLYPLLFDAGQLPEGEITDISECSDGVLLVYNTGMIVCLNRDTNK
;
A
#
# COMPACT_ATOMS: atom_id res chain seq x y z
N LYS A 1 8.07 -26.27 -12.99
CA LYS A 1 6.71 -25.95 -12.48
C LYS A 1 6.55 -24.46 -12.56
N ASP A 2 5.87 -24.01 -13.59
CA ASP A 2 5.67 -22.59 -13.89
C ASP A 2 4.35 -22.12 -13.28
N GLY A 3 4.24 -22.21 -11.95
CA GLY A 3 3.02 -21.88 -11.25
C GLY A 3 3.24 -20.83 -10.16
N LEU A 4 2.12 -20.29 -9.67
CA LEU A 4 2.10 -19.38 -8.53
C LEU A 4 2.71 -20.05 -7.28
N SER A 5 3.30 -19.24 -6.42
CA SER A 5 3.88 -19.69 -5.14
C SER A 5 2.86 -20.27 -4.17
N SER A 6 1.57 -19.95 -4.35
CA SER A 6 0.43 -20.48 -3.60
C SER A 6 -0.84 -20.42 -4.43
N ASN A 7 -1.78 -21.34 -4.17
CA ASN A 7 -3.14 -21.30 -4.73
C ASN A 7 -4.02 -20.23 -4.09
N ARG A 8 -3.62 -19.68 -2.93
CA ARG A 8 -4.33 -18.58 -2.28
C ARG A 8 -3.75 -17.26 -2.78
N VAL A 9 -4.46 -16.64 -3.71
CA VAL A 9 -4.17 -15.31 -4.25
C VAL A 9 -4.98 -14.29 -3.46
N ASN A 10 -4.30 -13.30 -2.89
CA ASN A 10 -4.91 -12.24 -2.10
C ASN A 10 -5.17 -10.99 -2.93
N ASP A 11 -4.30 -10.72 -3.95
CA ASP A 11 -4.44 -9.57 -4.83
C ASP A 11 -3.78 -9.85 -6.18
N ILE A 12 -4.29 -9.19 -7.24
CA ILE A 12 -3.74 -9.23 -8.60
C ILE A 12 -3.61 -7.79 -9.09
N PHE A 13 -2.41 -7.42 -9.49
CA PHE A 13 -2.11 -6.06 -9.93
C PHE A 13 -1.33 -6.08 -11.25
N LYS A 14 -1.69 -5.19 -12.19
CA LYS A 14 -0.92 -4.94 -13.41
C LYS A 14 -0.22 -3.60 -13.27
N ASP A 15 1.12 -3.61 -13.31
CA ASP A 15 1.91 -2.38 -13.26
C ASP A 15 1.93 -1.61 -14.58
N SER A 16 2.46 -0.40 -14.56
CA SER A 16 2.55 0.48 -15.73
C SER A 16 3.55 -0.01 -16.79
N GLU A 17 4.40 -0.97 -16.46
CA GLU A 17 5.35 -1.61 -17.39
C GLU A 17 4.76 -2.86 -18.05
N GLY A 18 3.57 -3.29 -17.62
CA GLY A 18 2.82 -4.39 -18.19
C GLY A 18 3.00 -5.73 -17.48
N PHE A 19 3.82 -5.81 -16.43
CA PHE A 19 3.95 -7.01 -15.62
C PHE A 19 2.69 -7.27 -14.81
N MET A 20 2.34 -8.55 -14.68
CA MET A 20 1.28 -9.00 -13.78
C MET A 20 1.89 -9.45 -12.45
N TRP A 21 1.39 -8.91 -11.36
CA TRP A 21 1.81 -9.22 -10.01
C TRP A 21 0.71 -9.98 -9.28
N PHE A 22 1.08 -11.06 -8.60
CA PHE A 22 0.17 -11.86 -7.81
C PHE A 22 0.66 -11.91 -6.37
N ALA A 23 -0.09 -11.25 -5.50
CA ALA A 23 0.11 -11.33 -4.06
C ALA A 23 -0.50 -12.62 -3.54
N THR A 24 0.30 -13.48 -2.93
CA THR A 24 -0.18 -14.78 -2.46
C THR A 24 0.14 -15.00 -0.98
N ALA A 25 -0.44 -16.04 -0.40
CA ALA A 25 -0.14 -16.45 0.97
C ALA A 25 1.29 -17.00 1.17
N SER A 26 2.07 -17.23 0.08
CA SER A 26 3.40 -17.83 0.14
C SER A 26 4.44 -17.14 -0.75
N GLY A 27 4.26 -15.84 -0.97
CA GLY A 27 5.19 -14.99 -1.73
C GLY A 27 4.51 -14.07 -2.71
N LEU A 28 5.33 -13.21 -3.32
CA LEU A 28 4.96 -12.33 -4.41
C LEU A 28 5.44 -12.93 -5.72
N ASN A 29 4.61 -12.90 -6.74
CA ASN A 29 4.92 -13.46 -8.05
C ASN A 29 4.80 -12.36 -9.11
N ARG A 30 5.80 -12.24 -9.98
CA ARG A 30 5.80 -11.36 -11.16
C ARG A 30 5.75 -12.22 -12.42
N TYR A 31 4.83 -11.91 -13.31
CA TYR A 31 4.69 -12.57 -14.60
C TYR A 31 4.89 -11.56 -15.74
N ASP A 32 5.76 -11.87 -16.67
CA ASP A 32 6.14 -11.03 -17.81
C ASP A 32 5.44 -11.41 -19.13
N GLY A 33 4.49 -12.35 -19.07
CA GLY A 33 3.86 -12.93 -20.24
C GLY A 33 4.42 -14.29 -20.65
N CYS A 34 5.62 -14.64 -20.21
CA CYS A 34 6.31 -15.89 -20.51
C CYS A 34 6.76 -16.63 -19.26
N GLN A 35 7.35 -15.92 -18.30
CA GLN A 35 7.98 -16.51 -17.12
C GLN A 35 7.38 -15.96 -15.84
N MET A 36 7.41 -16.80 -14.80
CA MET A 36 7.01 -16.44 -13.44
C MET A 36 8.25 -16.30 -12.55
N LYS A 37 8.49 -15.09 -12.03
CA LYS A 37 9.52 -14.84 -11.02
C LYS A 37 8.86 -14.78 -9.64
N VAL A 38 9.39 -15.56 -8.69
CA VAL A 38 8.83 -15.65 -7.33
C VAL A 38 9.78 -14.98 -6.34
N TYR A 39 9.24 -14.08 -5.52
CA TYR A 39 9.93 -13.42 -4.43
C TYR A 39 9.39 -13.92 -3.10
N ARG A 40 10.30 -14.25 -2.17
CA ARG A 40 9.96 -14.75 -0.84
C ARG A 40 10.80 -14.09 0.24
N SER A 41 10.24 -14.05 1.45
CA SER A 41 11.01 -13.76 2.65
C SER A 41 11.97 -14.92 2.92
N HIS A 42 13.21 -14.61 3.24
CA HIS A 42 14.19 -15.58 3.73
C HIS A 42 14.47 -15.28 5.21
N ASN A 43 14.62 -16.33 6.01
CA ASN A 43 14.82 -16.23 7.47
C ASN A 43 16.12 -15.52 7.92
N LEU A 44 16.91 -15.02 7.00
CA LEU A 44 18.14 -14.27 7.26
C LEU A 44 17.95 -12.83 6.77
N ASP A 45 17.32 -12.03 7.56
CA ASP A 45 17.23 -10.55 7.67
C ASP A 45 17.24 -9.62 6.44
N LEU A 46 17.57 -10.06 5.24
CA LEU A 46 17.72 -9.20 4.06
C LEU A 46 16.94 -9.67 2.83
N GLY A 47 15.93 -10.52 3.02
CA GLY A 47 15.08 -10.96 1.90
C GLY A 47 14.23 -9.80 1.33
N PRO A 48 13.73 -9.95 0.09
CA PRO A 48 12.94 -8.92 -0.57
C PRO A 48 11.62 -8.58 0.17
N LEU A 49 11.06 -9.52 0.89
CA LEU A 49 9.79 -9.36 1.59
C LEU A 49 9.96 -9.45 3.12
N PRO A 50 9.23 -8.63 3.90
CA PRO A 50 9.15 -8.77 5.35
C PRO A 50 8.53 -10.10 5.80
N ASP A 51 7.53 -10.58 5.04
CA ASP A 51 6.79 -11.81 5.28
C ASP A 51 6.30 -12.42 3.96
N ASN A 52 6.08 -13.75 3.92
CA ASN A 52 5.60 -14.44 2.73
C ASN A 52 4.11 -14.23 2.45
N CYS A 53 3.32 -13.88 3.46
CA CYS A 53 1.89 -13.58 3.26
C CYS A 53 1.73 -12.18 2.68
N VAL A 54 1.78 -12.07 1.36
CA VAL A 54 1.57 -10.81 0.64
C VAL A 54 0.08 -10.56 0.52
N GLN A 55 -0.35 -9.37 0.91
CA GLN A 55 -1.77 -8.99 1.00
C GLN A 55 -2.21 -8.09 -0.14
N LYS A 56 -1.39 -7.10 -0.53
CA LYS A 56 -1.75 -6.10 -1.54
C LYS A 56 -0.53 -5.56 -2.27
N VAL A 57 -0.72 -5.17 -3.54
CA VAL A 57 0.28 -4.52 -4.38
C VAL A 57 -0.34 -3.29 -5.02
N GLN A 58 0.34 -2.15 -4.94
CA GLN A 58 -0.10 -0.89 -5.56
C GLN A 58 1.10 -0.14 -6.14
N GLU A 59 0.90 0.59 -7.24
CA GLU A 59 1.95 1.37 -7.89
C GLU A 59 1.78 2.85 -7.63
N ASP A 60 2.85 3.51 -7.15
CA ASP A 60 2.87 4.96 -6.93
C ASP A 60 3.20 5.76 -8.22
N GLY A 61 3.15 7.09 -8.11
CA GLY A 61 3.46 8.00 -9.23
C GLY A 61 4.91 7.95 -9.71
N LYS A 62 5.83 7.35 -8.95
CA LYS A 62 7.24 7.14 -9.31
C LYS A 62 7.50 5.75 -9.89
N LYS A 63 6.44 4.98 -10.19
CA LYS A 63 6.46 3.60 -10.67
C LYS A 63 7.10 2.61 -9.69
N ARG A 64 7.05 2.90 -8.40
CA ARG A 64 7.46 1.97 -7.36
C ARG A 64 6.24 1.18 -6.88
N LEU A 65 6.43 -0.10 -6.61
CA LEU A 65 5.35 -0.93 -6.07
C LEU A 65 5.42 -0.96 -4.55
N TRP A 66 4.33 -0.55 -3.95
CA TRP A 66 4.09 -0.67 -2.51
C TRP A 66 3.45 -2.03 -2.25
N ILE A 67 4.16 -2.87 -1.54
CA ILE A 67 3.81 -4.26 -1.30
C ILE A 67 3.52 -4.43 0.19
N ARG A 68 2.26 -4.69 0.54
CA ARG A 68 1.83 -4.97 1.90
C ARG A 68 1.94 -6.46 2.18
N THR A 69 2.60 -6.82 3.28
CA THR A 69 2.65 -8.17 3.82
C THR A 69 2.03 -8.22 5.22
N ALA A 70 1.90 -9.41 5.80
CA ALA A 70 1.41 -9.55 7.17
C ALA A 70 2.34 -8.91 8.22
N ALA A 71 3.64 -8.78 7.92
CA ALA A 71 4.64 -8.18 8.82
C ALA A 71 5.02 -6.73 8.48
N GLY A 72 4.33 -6.08 7.51
CA GLY A 72 4.58 -4.70 7.13
C GLY A 72 4.80 -4.52 5.63
N TYR A 73 5.43 -3.43 5.26
CA TYR A 73 5.60 -3.02 3.86
C TYR A 73 7.03 -3.25 3.36
N THR A 74 7.14 -3.45 2.06
CA THR A 74 8.36 -3.25 1.28
C THR A 74 8.01 -2.52 -0.01
N ILE A 75 8.98 -1.79 -0.56
CA ILE A 75 8.82 -1.05 -1.81
C ILE A 75 9.77 -1.64 -2.84
N TYR A 76 9.22 -2.06 -3.96
CA TYR A 76 9.99 -2.52 -5.10
C TYR A 76 10.16 -1.38 -6.11
N ASP A 77 11.40 -1.10 -6.47
CA ASP A 77 11.74 -0.16 -7.53
C ASP A 77 12.03 -0.94 -8.81
N SER A 78 11.20 -0.73 -9.85
CA SER A 78 11.32 -1.44 -11.13
C SER A 78 12.59 -1.05 -11.91
N LYS A 79 13.11 0.16 -11.70
CA LYS A 79 14.31 0.64 -12.41
C LYS A 79 15.58 -0.03 -11.93
N THR A 80 15.67 -0.28 -10.64
CA THR A 80 16.84 -0.91 -10.00
C THR A 80 16.62 -2.40 -9.72
N GLU A 81 15.40 -2.89 -9.95
CA GLU A 81 14.94 -4.24 -9.58
C GLU A 81 15.23 -4.59 -8.11
N SER A 82 15.18 -3.62 -7.21
CA SER A 82 15.53 -3.77 -5.81
C SER A 82 14.34 -3.54 -4.88
N PHE A 83 14.43 -4.12 -3.69
CA PHE A 83 13.45 -3.95 -2.63
C PHE A 83 14.02 -3.07 -1.52
N ASN A 84 13.23 -2.10 -1.06
CA ASN A 84 13.53 -1.29 0.11
C ASN A 84 12.50 -1.59 1.21
N ARG A 85 12.99 -2.06 2.36
CA ARG A 85 12.16 -2.36 3.54
C ARG A 85 12.09 -1.20 4.53
N ASP A 86 12.95 -0.20 4.37
CA ASP A 86 12.92 0.99 5.22
C ASP A 86 11.87 2.00 4.71
N VAL A 87 10.61 1.63 4.89
CA VAL A 87 9.47 2.46 4.53
C VAL A 87 9.38 3.68 5.44
N HIS A 88 9.86 3.56 6.70
CA HIS A 88 9.86 4.68 7.63
C HIS A 88 10.74 5.84 7.13
N ALA A 89 11.95 5.56 6.65
CA ALA A 89 12.82 6.60 6.10
C ALA A 89 12.18 7.33 4.91
N LEU A 90 11.52 6.58 4.00
CA LEU A 90 10.83 7.18 2.86
C LEU A 90 9.64 8.06 3.26
N LEU A 91 8.90 7.66 4.28
CA LEU A 91 7.77 8.44 4.78
C LEU A 91 8.23 9.65 5.58
N TRP A 92 9.33 9.49 6.33
CA TRP A 92 9.95 10.60 7.06
C TRP A 92 10.39 11.74 6.14
N GLU A 93 10.98 11.42 4.99
CA GLU A 93 11.31 12.40 3.95
C GLU A 93 10.07 13.14 3.41
N ALA A 94 8.90 12.49 3.42
CA ALA A 94 7.62 13.08 3.05
C ALA A 94 6.93 13.81 4.23
N GLY A 95 7.58 13.92 5.39
CA GLY A 95 7.03 14.55 6.60
C GLY A 95 6.07 13.65 7.40
N ILE A 96 6.03 12.35 7.13
CA ILE A 96 5.16 11.39 7.80
C ILE A 96 5.99 10.60 8.83
N ASP A 97 5.78 10.89 10.10
CA ASP A 97 6.38 10.14 11.20
C ASP A 97 5.49 8.93 11.56
N GLY A 98 5.93 7.74 11.21
CA GLY A 98 5.26 6.49 11.55
C GLY A 98 5.27 5.47 10.42
N ILE A 99 4.84 4.25 10.76
CA ILE A 99 4.66 3.16 9.81
C ILE A 99 3.16 3.03 9.52
N PRO A 100 2.73 3.09 8.26
CA PRO A 100 1.32 2.97 7.95
C PRO A 100 0.82 1.54 8.23
N ALA A 101 -0.32 1.45 8.88
CA ALA A 101 -1.08 0.21 8.97
C ALA A 101 -1.76 -0.10 7.63
N LEU A 102 -2.22 0.94 6.93
CA LEU A 102 -2.83 0.85 5.61
C LEU A 102 -2.28 1.93 4.69
N THR A 103 -2.14 1.58 3.41
CA THR A 103 -1.91 2.52 2.32
C THR A 103 -2.92 2.30 1.22
N TYR A 104 -3.31 3.37 0.56
CA TYR A 104 -4.11 3.33 -0.65
C TYR A 104 -3.54 4.35 -1.65
N ILE A 105 -3.41 3.94 -2.91
CA ILE A 105 -2.95 4.83 -3.99
C ILE A 105 -4.12 5.00 -4.96
N ASP A 106 -4.59 6.24 -5.08
CA ASP A 106 -5.74 6.56 -5.90
C ASP A 106 -5.38 6.66 -7.40
N LYS A 107 -6.40 6.83 -8.26
CA LYS A 107 -6.22 6.95 -9.72
C LYS A 107 -5.34 8.14 -10.14
N ASN A 108 -5.26 9.17 -9.32
CA ASN A 108 -4.40 10.34 -9.54
C ASN A 108 -3.00 10.14 -8.98
N LYS A 109 -2.68 8.92 -8.49
CA LYS A 109 -1.42 8.56 -7.84
C LYS A 109 -1.16 9.31 -6.53
N ASN A 110 -2.19 9.91 -5.91
CA ASN A 110 -2.10 10.40 -4.55
C ASN A 110 -2.08 9.22 -3.58
N MET A 111 -1.36 9.39 -2.48
CA MET A 111 -1.14 8.33 -1.51
C MET A 111 -1.87 8.65 -0.21
N TRP A 112 -2.72 7.73 0.21
CA TRP A 112 -3.47 7.79 1.45
C TRP A 112 -2.84 6.85 2.46
N PHE A 113 -2.59 7.35 3.66
CA PHE A 113 -1.97 6.58 4.73
C PHE A 113 -2.85 6.60 5.97
N TYR A 114 -3.04 5.44 6.55
CA TYR A 114 -3.54 5.33 7.92
C TYR A 114 -2.42 4.88 8.84
N ILE A 115 -2.11 5.71 9.82
CA ILE A 115 -1.13 5.43 10.86
C ILE A 115 -1.90 5.26 12.15
N ALA A 116 -1.83 4.07 12.75
CA ALA A 116 -2.49 3.80 14.01
C ALA A 116 -2.06 4.83 15.07
N SER A 117 -2.99 5.32 15.87
CA SER A 117 -2.81 6.39 16.87
C SER A 117 -2.50 7.81 16.35
N LYS A 118 -2.27 8.00 15.04
CA LYS A 118 -1.99 9.32 14.45
C LYS A 118 -3.05 9.78 13.46
N GLY A 119 -3.82 8.84 12.87
CA GLY A 119 -4.91 9.13 11.95
C GLY A 119 -4.56 8.93 10.47
N CYS A 120 -5.36 9.57 9.61
CA CYS A 120 -5.22 9.48 8.16
C CYS A 120 -4.48 10.70 7.60
N TYR A 121 -3.72 10.44 6.54
CA TYR A 121 -2.97 11.45 5.81
C TYR A 121 -3.16 11.26 4.31
N LEU A 122 -3.27 12.38 3.58
CA LEU A 122 -3.20 12.42 2.13
C LEU A 122 -1.85 13.06 1.73
N TYR A 123 -1.05 12.33 0.99
CA TYR A 123 0.18 12.83 0.38
C TYR A 123 -0.01 12.96 -1.14
N ILE A 124 0.27 14.15 -1.67
CA ILE A 124 0.23 14.46 -3.10
C ILE A 124 1.66 14.53 -3.62
N PRO A 125 2.18 13.49 -4.31
CA PRO A 125 3.57 13.41 -4.73
C PRO A 125 4.00 14.52 -5.69
N GLU A 126 3.08 15.00 -6.53
CA GLU A 126 3.35 16.02 -7.55
C GLU A 126 3.72 17.37 -6.92
N SER A 127 3.00 17.78 -5.89
CA SER A 127 3.24 19.04 -5.16
C SER A 127 4.08 18.85 -3.89
N GLN A 128 4.36 17.60 -3.50
CA GLN A 128 5.02 17.22 -2.23
C GLN A 128 4.25 17.73 -0.99
N LEU A 129 2.95 17.90 -1.09
CA LEU A 129 2.10 18.37 -0.01
C LEU A 129 1.55 17.18 0.79
N LEU A 130 1.57 17.33 2.09
CA LEU A 130 0.99 16.40 3.06
C LEU A 130 -0.17 17.07 3.79
N TYR A 131 -1.33 16.44 3.74
CA TYR A 131 -2.52 16.89 4.44
C TYR A 131 -2.92 15.88 5.51
N PRO A 132 -2.90 16.25 6.81
CA PRO A 132 -3.57 15.47 7.81
C PRO A 132 -5.08 15.57 7.59
N LEU A 133 -5.78 14.45 7.61
CA LEU A 133 -7.24 14.43 7.47
C LEU A 133 -7.86 14.63 8.83
N LEU A 134 -8.41 15.82 9.03
CA LEU A 134 -9.14 16.20 10.23
C LEU A 134 -10.63 16.09 9.93
N PHE A 135 -11.38 15.42 10.78
CA PHE A 135 -12.84 15.42 10.71
C PHE A 135 -13.40 16.68 11.36
N ASP A 136 -14.58 17.15 10.93
CA ASP A 136 -15.27 18.34 11.49
C ASP A 136 -15.46 18.28 13.01
N ALA A 137 -15.47 17.09 13.60
CA ALA A 137 -15.54 16.88 15.05
C ALA A 137 -14.17 16.86 15.75
N GLY A 138 -13.08 17.08 15.01
CA GLY A 138 -11.72 17.08 15.57
C GLY A 138 -11.14 15.70 15.90
N GLN A 139 -11.89 14.63 15.66
CA GLN A 139 -11.44 13.25 15.93
C GLN A 139 -11.95 12.29 14.86
N LEU A 140 -11.10 11.31 14.51
CA LEU A 140 -11.55 10.14 13.76
C LEU A 140 -12.61 9.40 14.59
N PRO A 141 -13.64 8.83 13.95
CA PRO A 141 -14.57 7.95 14.64
C PRO A 141 -13.84 6.86 15.42
N GLU A 142 -14.42 6.42 16.55
CA GLU A 142 -13.85 5.32 17.32
C GLU A 142 -13.78 4.03 16.50
N GLY A 143 -12.67 3.32 16.63
CA GLY A 143 -12.41 2.07 15.93
C GLY A 143 -11.14 2.11 15.09
N GLU A 144 -10.74 0.96 14.59
CA GLU A 144 -9.61 0.82 13.69
C GLU A 144 -10.07 0.82 12.24
N ILE A 145 -9.37 1.55 11.38
CA ILE A 145 -9.59 1.50 9.94
C ILE A 145 -9.01 0.20 9.41
N THR A 146 -9.84 -0.62 8.78
CA THR A 146 -9.49 -1.93 8.25
C THR A 146 -9.22 -1.92 6.76
N ASP A 147 -9.81 -0.95 6.04
CA ASP A 147 -9.57 -0.79 4.60
C ASP A 147 -9.79 0.67 4.16
N ILE A 148 -9.12 1.03 3.05
CA ILE A 148 -9.28 2.30 2.36
C ILE A 148 -9.55 1.99 0.90
N SER A 149 -10.61 2.58 0.33
CA SER A 149 -11.02 2.37 -1.05
C SER A 149 -11.44 3.68 -1.71
N GLU A 150 -11.48 3.73 -3.04
CA GLU A 150 -11.93 4.90 -3.78
C GLU A 150 -13.46 4.90 -3.94
N CYS A 151 -14.06 6.09 -3.89
CA CYS A 151 -15.44 6.34 -4.32
C CYS A 151 -15.45 7.47 -5.35
N SER A 152 -16.65 7.83 -5.87
CA SER A 152 -16.80 8.87 -6.90
C SER A 152 -16.15 10.18 -6.52
N ASP A 153 -16.30 10.60 -5.27
CA ASP A 153 -15.98 11.95 -4.80
C ASP A 153 -14.82 11.99 -3.80
N GLY A 154 -14.18 10.85 -3.53
CA GLY A 154 -13.10 10.79 -2.54
C GLY A 154 -12.63 9.38 -2.20
N VAL A 155 -12.43 9.11 -0.92
CA VAL A 155 -12.09 7.79 -0.39
C VAL A 155 -13.07 7.36 0.70
N LEU A 156 -13.31 6.08 0.76
CA LEU A 156 -14.05 5.41 1.82
C LEU A 156 -13.05 4.85 2.84
N LEU A 157 -13.28 5.17 4.10
CA LEU A 157 -12.61 4.53 5.23
C LEU A 157 -13.57 3.50 5.83
N VAL A 158 -13.15 2.26 5.88
CA VAL A 158 -13.92 1.15 6.46
C VAL A 158 -13.37 0.83 7.83
N TYR A 159 -14.24 0.81 8.85
CA TYR A 159 -13.88 0.55 10.24
C TYR A 159 -14.23 -0.87 10.66
N ASN A 160 -13.48 -1.41 11.62
CA ASN A 160 -13.76 -2.72 12.24
C ASN A 160 -15.12 -2.78 12.95
N THR A 161 -15.72 -1.64 13.26
CA THR A 161 -17.08 -1.50 13.82
C THR A 161 -18.19 -1.68 12.78
N GLY A 162 -17.84 -1.79 11.48
CA GLY A 162 -18.77 -1.79 10.36
C GLY A 162 -19.16 -0.40 9.87
N MET A 163 -18.63 0.65 10.48
CA MET A 163 -18.84 2.02 10.02
C MET A 163 -18.07 2.28 8.74
N ILE A 164 -18.67 3.05 7.82
CA ILE A 164 -18.03 3.52 6.59
C ILE A 164 -18.10 5.05 6.58
N VAL A 165 -16.96 5.69 6.39
CA VAL A 165 -16.85 7.15 6.29
C VAL A 165 -16.34 7.51 4.91
N CYS A 166 -17.03 8.42 4.21
CA CYS A 166 -16.58 8.98 2.95
C CYS A 166 -15.83 10.30 3.22
N LEU A 167 -14.60 10.37 2.76
CA LEU A 167 -13.81 11.61 2.78
C LEU A 167 -13.84 12.23 1.39
N ASN A 168 -14.43 13.41 1.28
CA ASN A 168 -14.45 14.15 0.03
C ASN A 168 -13.10 14.85 -0.18
N ARG A 169 -12.56 14.76 -1.41
CA ARG A 169 -11.27 15.35 -1.78
C ARG A 169 -11.27 16.87 -1.77
N ASP A 170 -12.41 17.48 -2.14
CA ASP A 170 -12.48 18.92 -2.39
C ASP A 170 -12.82 19.72 -1.13
N THR A 171 -13.40 19.07 -0.13
CA THR A 171 -13.92 19.77 1.05
C THR A 171 -13.13 19.49 2.32
N ASN A 172 -12.25 18.51 2.35
CA ASN A 172 -11.63 17.99 3.58
C ASN A 172 -12.68 17.58 4.66
N LYS A 173 -13.91 17.25 4.21
CA LYS A 173 -15.08 16.93 5.03
C LYS A 173 -15.54 15.51 4.80
#